data_a6de6bbf1cac96ea5ad0bab5fbb61d00
#
_entry.id   a6de6bbf1cac96ea5ad0bab5fbb61d00
#
_cell.length_a   1.000
_cell.length_b   1.000
_cell.length_c   1.000
_cell.angle_alpha   90.00
_cell.angle_beta   90.00
_cell.angle_gamma   90.00
#
_symmetry.space_group_name_H-M   'P 1'
#
loop_
_entity.id
_entity.type
_entity.pdbx_description
1 polymer ?
#
loop_
_entity_poly.entity_id
_entity_poly.type
_entity_poly.pdbx_seq_one_letter_code
_entity_poly.pdbx_strand_id
1 'polypeptide(L)'
;MGLDLAIKNGTIVDGSGGPRYRADIGIQDGKIVEVGRIHSNANEVIDAEGKVVAPGFIDGHTHMDAQVAWDPSGSCSCWHGVTSVVMGNCGFALAPCRPEQQEWLARCLEAVEDIPTEAMMAGINWTWETFPQYLDN
;
A
#
# COMPACT_ATOMS: atom_id res chain seq x y z
N MET A 1 -28.79 -0.17 -10.50
CA MET A 1 -27.97 -0.55 -9.34
C MET A 1 -27.42 0.73 -8.74
N GLY A 2 -27.35 0.84 -7.42
CA GLY A 2 -26.77 2.01 -6.75
C GLY A 2 -25.25 1.89 -6.66
N LEU A 3 -24.59 3.00 -6.40
CA LEU A 3 -23.15 3.01 -6.08
C LEU A 3 -22.93 2.46 -4.66
N ASP A 4 -21.78 1.82 -4.44
CA ASP A 4 -21.36 1.43 -3.10
C ASP A 4 -20.92 2.65 -2.30
N LEU A 5 -20.15 3.54 -2.95
CA LEU A 5 -19.61 4.75 -2.36
C LEU A 5 -19.66 5.91 -3.36
N ALA A 6 -20.02 7.08 -2.90
CA ALA A 6 -19.84 8.34 -3.63
C ALA A 6 -18.95 9.29 -2.83
N ILE A 7 -17.88 9.80 -3.45
CA ILE A 7 -17.06 10.89 -2.89
C ILE A 7 -17.50 12.16 -3.59
N LYS A 8 -18.05 13.11 -2.83
CA LYS A 8 -18.67 14.33 -3.38
C LYS A 8 -17.90 15.60 -3.06
N ASN A 9 -18.08 16.59 -3.89
CA ASN A 9 -17.56 17.97 -3.69
C ASN A 9 -16.02 18.06 -3.65
N GLY A 10 -15.30 17.06 -4.12
CA GLY A 10 -13.85 17.04 -4.08
C GLY A 10 -13.16 17.91 -5.14
N THR A 11 -11.93 18.30 -4.85
CA THR A 11 -11.00 18.81 -5.86
C THR A 11 -10.14 17.66 -6.34
N ILE A 12 -10.34 17.22 -7.57
CA ILE A 12 -9.66 16.05 -8.14
C ILE A 12 -8.25 16.41 -8.62
N VAL A 13 -7.29 15.58 -8.25
CA VAL A 13 -5.92 15.57 -8.78
C VAL A 13 -5.65 14.12 -9.19
N ASP A 14 -5.85 13.78 -10.45
CA ASP A 14 -5.94 12.41 -10.95
C ASP A 14 -4.60 11.78 -11.36
N GLY A 15 -3.50 12.52 -11.24
CA GLY A 15 -2.17 12.04 -11.62
C GLY A 15 -1.86 12.11 -13.11
N SER A 16 -2.77 12.61 -13.95
CA SER A 16 -2.57 12.74 -15.40
C SER A 16 -1.58 13.85 -15.80
N GLY A 17 -1.19 14.71 -14.84
CA GLY A 17 -0.42 15.93 -15.12
C GLY A 17 -1.29 17.10 -15.59
N GLY A 18 -2.59 16.91 -15.74
CA GLY A 18 -3.55 17.96 -16.06
C GLY A 18 -3.87 18.88 -14.87
N PRO A 19 -4.57 20.01 -15.11
CA PRO A 19 -5.02 20.89 -14.04
C PRO A 19 -6.04 20.19 -13.13
N ARG A 20 -6.01 20.52 -11.85
CA ARG A 20 -7.05 20.07 -10.91
C ARG A 20 -8.44 20.55 -11.31
N TYR A 21 -9.46 19.79 -11.04
CA TYR A 21 -10.86 20.12 -11.35
C TYR A 21 -11.82 19.66 -10.23
N ARG A 22 -13.03 20.20 -10.21
CA ARG A 22 -14.09 19.82 -9.26
C ARG A 22 -14.92 18.70 -9.86
N ALA A 23 -15.05 17.60 -9.13
CA ALA A 23 -15.94 16.49 -9.50
C ALA A 23 -16.29 15.62 -8.30
N ASP A 24 -17.30 14.78 -8.49
CA ASP A 24 -17.63 13.66 -7.62
C ASP A 24 -17.02 12.38 -8.23
N ILE A 25 -16.83 11.35 -7.39
CA ILE A 25 -16.35 10.02 -7.80
C ILE A 25 -17.37 8.99 -7.33
N GLY A 26 -17.87 8.17 -8.25
CA GLY A 26 -18.74 7.03 -7.97
C GLY A 26 -17.99 5.73 -8.04
N ILE A 27 -18.14 4.89 -7.00
CA ILE A 27 -17.48 3.60 -6.85
C ILE A 27 -18.53 2.51 -6.74
N GLN A 28 -18.32 1.44 -7.49
CA GLN A 28 -19.12 0.22 -7.46
C GLN A 28 -18.20 -1.00 -7.62
N ASP A 29 -18.43 -2.02 -6.79
CA ASP A 29 -17.64 -3.26 -6.79
C ASP A 29 -16.10 -2.99 -6.71
N GLY A 30 -15.71 -2.02 -5.87
CA GLY A 30 -14.32 -1.61 -5.66
C GLY A 30 -13.67 -0.87 -6.84
N LYS A 31 -14.47 -0.44 -7.84
CA LYS A 31 -13.97 0.27 -9.03
C LYS A 31 -14.61 1.63 -9.18
N ILE A 32 -13.83 2.60 -9.66
CA ILE A 32 -14.36 3.89 -10.09
C ILE A 32 -15.15 3.65 -11.39
N VAL A 33 -16.45 3.94 -11.35
CA VAL A 33 -17.36 3.75 -12.49
C VAL A 33 -17.87 5.08 -13.04
N GLU A 34 -17.77 6.16 -12.27
CA GLU A 34 -18.25 7.49 -12.67
C GLU A 34 -17.35 8.58 -12.08
N VAL A 35 -16.96 9.55 -12.89
CA VAL A 35 -16.27 10.77 -12.46
C VAL A 35 -16.97 11.95 -13.12
N GLY A 36 -17.48 12.87 -12.30
CA GLY A 36 -18.26 14.03 -12.78
C GLY A 36 -19.28 14.48 -11.75
N ARG A 37 -20.45 14.92 -12.19
CA ARG A 37 -21.56 15.23 -11.30
C ARG A 37 -22.42 13.97 -11.09
N ILE A 38 -22.36 13.41 -9.90
CA ILE A 38 -23.09 12.18 -9.58
C ILE A 38 -24.47 12.48 -9.02
N HIS A 39 -25.49 11.93 -9.69
CA HIS A 39 -26.89 11.98 -9.28
C HIS A 39 -27.41 10.65 -8.72
N SER A 40 -26.66 9.57 -8.95
CA SER A 40 -27.03 8.23 -8.49
C SER A 40 -26.99 8.14 -6.97
N ASN A 41 -27.88 7.31 -6.41
CA ASN A 41 -27.82 6.98 -4.99
C ASN A 41 -26.59 6.11 -4.70
N ALA A 42 -25.97 6.32 -3.55
CA ALA A 42 -24.88 5.51 -3.04
C ALA A 42 -25.22 4.99 -1.64
N ASN A 43 -24.69 3.81 -1.29
CA ASN A 43 -24.85 3.23 0.03
C ASN A 43 -24.12 4.07 1.09
N GLU A 44 -22.96 4.64 0.70
CA GLU A 44 -22.15 5.52 1.54
C GLU A 44 -21.78 6.78 0.75
N VAL A 45 -21.68 7.91 1.45
CA VAL A 45 -21.27 9.18 0.86
C VAL A 45 -20.20 9.83 1.72
N ILE A 46 -19.05 10.13 1.11
CA ILE A 46 -17.99 10.93 1.73
C ILE A 46 -18.09 12.36 1.17
N ASP A 47 -18.29 13.35 2.02
CA ASP A 47 -18.19 14.75 1.63
C ASP A 47 -16.70 15.20 1.69
N ALA A 48 -16.17 15.49 0.52
CA ALA A 48 -14.81 15.97 0.32
C ALA A 48 -14.72 17.48 0.06
N GLU A 49 -15.73 18.26 0.49
CA GLU A 49 -15.69 19.71 0.36
C GLU A 49 -14.43 20.28 1.02
N GLY A 50 -13.70 21.10 0.26
CA GLY A 50 -12.43 21.70 0.70
C GLY A 50 -11.23 20.75 0.70
N LYS A 51 -11.42 19.47 0.33
CA LYS A 51 -10.35 18.47 0.27
C LYS A 51 -9.90 18.18 -1.15
N VAL A 52 -8.69 17.65 -1.27
CA VAL A 52 -8.16 17.07 -2.51
C VAL A 52 -8.48 15.58 -2.51
N VAL A 53 -8.96 15.08 -3.64
CA VAL A 53 -9.16 13.65 -3.90
C VAL A 53 -8.17 13.24 -4.99
N ALA A 54 -7.30 12.32 -4.66
CA ALA A 54 -6.25 11.83 -5.55
C ALA A 54 -6.14 10.30 -5.44
N PRO A 55 -5.54 9.63 -6.45
CA PRO A 55 -5.09 8.26 -6.29
C PRO A 55 -4.19 8.12 -5.07
N GLY A 56 -4.21 6.95 -4.42
CA GLY A 56 -3.25 6.64 -3.37
C GLY A 56 -1.82 6.68 -3.89
N PHE A 57 -0.89 7.06 -3.04
CA PHE A 57 0.52 7.12 -3.41
C PHE A 57 1.09 5.72 -3.61
N ILE A 58 1.97 5.59 -4.59
CA ILE A 58 2.79 4.39 -4.81
C ILE A 58 4.19 4.71 -4.31
N ASP A 59 4.62 4.03 -3.26
CA ASP A 59 6.00 4.16 -2.77
C ASP A 59 6.88 3.17 -3.53
N GLY A 60 7.70 3.69 -4.41
CA GLY A 60 8.56 2.91 -5.31
C GLY A 60 9.83 2.38 -4.66
N HIS A 61 10.11 2.70 -3.41
CA HIS A 61 11.32 2.27 -2.71
C HIS A 61 11.04 2.11 -1.21
N THR A 62 10.80 0.90 -0.79
CA THR A 62 10.52 0.58 0.61
C THR A 62 11.38 -0.57 1.10
N HIS A 63 11.46 -0.68 2.43
CA HIS A 63 12.14 -1.74 3.15
C HIS A 63 11.15 -2.48 4.06
N MET A 64 9.96 -2.73 3.56
CA MET A 64 8.86 -3.33 4.34
C MET A 64 8.90 -4.85 4.37
N ASP A 65 9.88 -5.48 3.74
CA ASP A 65 9.97 -6.94 3.59
C ASP A 65 9.87 -7.69 4.93
N ALA A 66 10.51 -7.15 5.98
CA ALA A 66 10.40 -7.69 7.33
C ALA A 66 9.14 -7.19 8.03
N GLN A 67 8.82 -5.91 7.88
CA GLN A 67 7.74 -5.25 8.59
C GLN A 67 6.37 -5.88 8.33
N VAL A 68 6.09 -6.33 7.12
CA VAL A 68 4.79 -6.95 6.77
C VAL A 68 4.48 -8.19 7.60
N ALA A 69 5.49 -8.85 8.20
CA ALA A 69 5.27 -10.00 9.08
C ALA A 69 4.59 -9.65 10.41
N TRP A 70 4.77 -8.42 10.91
CA TRP A 70 4.13 -7.97 12.16
C TRP A 70 3.19 -6.76 11.97
N ASP A 71 3.28 -6.06 10.84
CA ASP A 71 2.40 -4.98 10.46
C ASP A 71 1.92 -5.17 9.00
N PRO A 72 1.03 -6.15 8.75
CA PRO A 72 0.58 -6.48 7.39
C PRO A 72 -0.21 -5.37 6.72
N SER A 73 -0.66 -4.36 7.48
CA SER A 73 -1.34 -3.18 6.93
C SER A 73 -0.38 -2.07 6.51
N GLY A 74 0.92 -2.17 6.83
CA GLY A 74 1.89 -1.11 6.56
C GLY A 74 1.46 0.22 7.16
N SER A 75 1.05 0.21 8.45
CA SER A 75 0.30 1.29 9.09
C SER A 75 1.01 2.65 9.02
N CYS A 76 2.33 2.68 9.15
CA CYS A 76 3.10 3.91 9.03
C CYS A 76 2.96 4.57 7.64
N SER A 77 2.92 3.77 6.57
CA SER A 77 2.79 4.26 5.20
C SER A 77 1.33 4.52 4.81
N CYS A 78 0.40 3.62 5.15
CA CYS A 78 -1.00 3.77 4.75
C CYS A 78 -1.65 4.99 5.41
N TRP A 79 -1.28 5.36 6.63
CA TRP A 79 -1.77 6.58 7.29
C TRP A 79 -1.33 7.87 6.60
N HIS A 80 -0.30 7.81 5.77
CA HIS A 80 0.16 8.91 4.94
C HIS A 80 -0.38 8.85 3.49
N GLY A 81 -1.34 7.95 3.22
CA GLY A 81 -2.01 7.84 1.93
C GLY A 81 -1.27 6.96 0.91
N VAL A 82 -0.28 6.19 1.33
CA VAL A 82 0.36 5.17 0.50
C VAL A 82 -0.59 3.97 0.41
N THR A 83 -0.88 3.51 -0.80
CA THR A 83 -1.77 2.37 -1.07
C THR A 83 -1.07 1.22 -1.77
N SER A 84 0.13 1.44 -2.26
CA SER A 84 0.96 0.42 -2.90
C SER A 84 2.42 0.68 -2.60
N VAL A 85 3.18 -0.39 -2.41
CA VAL A 85 4.61 -0.31 -2.15
C VAL A 85 5.38 -1.25 -3.07
N VAL A 86 6.61 -0.89 -3.42
CA VAL A 86 7.54 -1.75 -4.12
C VAL A 86 8.63 -2.15 -3.14
N MET A 87 8.71 -3.45 -2.83
CA MET A 87 9.74 -4.03 -1.97
C MET A 87 10.90 -4.59 -2.82
N GLY A 88 12.10 -4.65 -2.22
CA GLY A 88 13.29 -5.19 -2.88
C GLY A 88 13.95 -4.28 -3.91
N ASN A 89 13.39 -3.11 -4.22
CA ASN A 89 13.96 -2.17 -5.21
C ASN A 89 15.35 -1.62 -4.83
N CYS A 90 15.66 -1.58 -3.54
CA CYS A 90 16.98 -1.17 -3.03
C CYS A 90 18.07 -2.25 -3.20
N GLY A 91 17.70 -3.47 -3.65
CA GLY A 91 18.60 -4.63 -3.74
C GLY A 91 18.59 -5.50 -2.48
N PHE A 92 17.86 -5.14 -1.43
CA PHE A 92 17.63 -5.95 -0.25
C PHE A 92 16.21 -6.53 -0.28
N ALA A 93 16.10 -7.84 -0.13
CA ALA A 93 14.82 -8.54 -0.09
C ALA A 93 14.93 -9.79 0.78
N LEU A 94 13.84 -10.20 1.43
CA LEU A 94 13.81 -11.42 2.24
C LEU A 94 13.51 -12.69 1.43
N ALA A 95 13.18 -12.55 0.15
CA ALA A 95 12.92 -13.67 -0.74
C ALA A 95 13.50 -13.43 -2.14
N PRO A 96 14.08 -14.45 -2.79
CA PRO A 96 14.23 -15.84 -2.28
C PRO A 96 15.34 -15.94 -1.21
N CYS A 97 15.21 -16.88 -0.28
CA CYS A 97 16.17 -17.08 0.79
C CYS A 97 16.23 -18.57 1.21
N ARG A 98 17.39 -19.18 1.19
CA ARG A 98 17.59 -20.53 1.71
C ARG A 98 17.64 -20.54 3.24
N PRO A 99 17.22 -21.62 3.92
CA PRO A 99 17.21 -21.67 5.38
C PRO A 99 18.56 -21.32 6.02
N GLU A 100 19.66 -21.79 5.46
CA GLU A 100 21.00 -21.52 5.96
C GLU A 100 21.49 -20.09 5.76
N GLN A 101 20.75 -19.27 5.01
CA GLN A 101 21.07 -17.88 4.72
C GLN A 101 20.21 -16.88 5.47
N GLN A 102 19.17 -17.34 6.18
CA GLN A 102 18.18 -16.47 6.85
C GLN A 102 18.84 -15.51 7.85
N GLU A 103 19.70 -16.01 8.73
CA GLU A 103 20.40 -15.17 9.72
C GLU A 103 21.35 -14.17 9.05
N TRP A 104 22.05 -14.60 8.00
CA TRP A 104 22.93 -13.71 7.25
C TRP A 104 22.14 -12.57 6.60
N LEU A 105 20.99 -12.90 6.02
CA LEU A 105 20.12 -11.92 5.36
C LEU A 105 19.52 -10.95 6.39
N ALA A 106 19.09 -11.44 7.56
CA ALA A 106 18.63 -10.60 8.65
C ALA A 106 19.71 -9.61 9.13
N ARG A 107 20.96 -10.05 9.21
CA ARG A 107 22.11 -9.18 9.54
C ARG A 107 22.38 -8.12 8.48
N CYS A 108 22.19 -8.45 7.20
CA CYS A 108 22.29 -7.45 6.13
C CYS A 108 21.23 -6.37 6.26
N LEU A 109 20.00 -6.76 6.60
CA LEU A 109 18.90 -5.82 6.82
C LEU A 109 19.07 -4.99 8.08
N GLU A 110 19.60 -5.52 9.16
CA GLU A 110 19.90 -4.76 10.38
C GLU A 110 20.73 -3.51 10.09
N ALA A 111 21.72 -3.62 9.18
CA ALA A 111 22.54 -2.49 8.80
C ALA A 111 21.80 -1.38 8.02
N VAL A 112 20.61 -1.69 7.48
CA VAL A 112 19.82 -0.78 6.64
C VAL A 112 18.59 -0.26 7.37
N GLU A 113 17.97 -1.13 8.20
CA GLU A 113 16.64 -0.89 8.80
C GLU A 113 16.71 -0.48 10.28
N ASP A 114 17.88 -0.55 10.91
CA ASP A 114 18.04 -0.40 12.37
C ASP A 114 17.13 -1.37 13.18
N ILE A 115 16.74 -2.50 12.58
CA ILE A 115 15.96 -3.56 13.26
C ILE A 115 16.94 -4.64 13.67
N PRO A 116 17.10 -4.93 14.98
CA PRO A 116 18.04 -5.95 15.43
C PRO A 116 17.78 -7.32 14.79
N THR A 117 18.83 -7.99 14.35
CA THR A 117 18.77 -9.34 13.76
C THR A 117 17.95 -10.30 14.62
N GLU A 118 18.14 -10.27 15.95
CA GLU A 118 17.40 -11.11 16.90
C GLU A 118 15.89 -10.85 16.87
N ALA A 119 15.50 -9.59 16.72
CA ALA A 119 14.08 -9.21 16.60
C ALA A 119 13.48 -9.74 15.30
N MET A 120 14.20 -9.63 14.17
CA MET A 120 13.76 -10.17 12.89
C MET A 120 13.67 -11.69 12.93
N MET A 121 14.66 -12.38 13.51
CA MET A 121 14.65 -13.85 13.63
C MET A 121 13.52 -14.34 14.51
N ALA A 122 13.12 -13.58 15.52
CA ALA A 122 12.00 -13.92 16.41
C ALA A 122 10.63 -13.51 15.87
N GLY A 123 10.55 -12.40 15.13
CA GLY A 123 9.30 -11.80 14.66
C GLY A 123 8.84 -12.29 13.30
N ILE A 124 9.71 -12.89 12.51
CA ILE A 124 9.41 -13.38 11.16
C ILE A 124 9.26 -14.89 11.16
N ASN A 125 8.18 -15.37 10.55
CA ASN A 125 7.98 -16.80 10.38
C ASN A 125 8.65 -17.27 9.07
N TRP A 126 9.93 -17.62 9.14
CA TRP A 126 10.78 -17.99 8.01
C TRP A 126 10.38 -19.33 7.36
N THR A 127 9.21 -19.39 6.72
CA THR A 127 8.65 -20.63 6.13
C THR A 127 8.84 -20.76 4.63
N TRP A 128 9.55 -19.82 4.01
CA TRP A 128 9.77 -19.76 2.55
C TRP A 128 11.24 -19.96 2.16
N GLU A 129 11.43 -20.42 0.96
CA GLU A 129 12.70 -20.39 0.22
C GLU A 129 12.55 -19.58 -1.08
N THR A 130 11.37 -19.66 -1.70
CA THR A 130 11.08 -18.98 -2.96
C THR A 130 10.19 -17.78 -2.78
N PHE A 131 10.20 -16.86 -3.76
CA PHE A 131 9.34 -15.68 -3.73
C PHE A 131 7.83 -16.01 -3.70
N PRO A 132 7.31 -16.99 -4.48
CA PRO A 132 5.91 -17.39 -4.32
C PRO A 132 5.56 -17.84 -2.90
N GLN A 133 6.40 -18.63 -2.26
CA GLN A 133 6.18 -19.05 -0.87
C GLN A 133 6.18 -17.85 0.11
N TYR A 134 7.01 -16.85 -0.14
CA TYR A 134 6.99 -15.61 0.65
C TYR A 134 5.66 -14.84 0.49
N LEU A 135 5.08 -14.82 -0.71
CA LEU A 135 3.78 -14.18 -0.95
C LEU A 135 2.60 -14.91 -0.30
N ASP A 136 2.75 -16.23 -0.08
CA ASP A 136 1.72 -17.08 0.53
C ASP A 136 1.79 -17.09 2.07
N ASN A 137 2.85 -16.49 2.66
CA ASN A 137 3.08 -16.47 4.10
C ASN A 137 2.40 -15.30 4.79
#